data_609787c7f61cc82edf915e66ba8119be
#
_entry.id   609787c7f61cc82edf915e66ba8119be
#
_cell.length_a   1.000
_cell.length_b   1.000
_cell.length_c   1.000
_cell.angle_alpha   90.00
_cell.angle_beta   90.00
_cell.angle_gamma   90.00
#
_symmetry.space_group_name_H-M   'P 1'
#
loop_
_entity.id
_entity.type
_entity.pdbx_description
1 polymer ?
#
loop_
_entity_poly.entity_id
_entity_poly.type
_entity_poly.pdbx_seq_one_letter_code
_entity_poly.pdbx_strand_id
1 'polypeptide(L)'
;MARTGRVVGAERVALLRVLDQPEDLGAGDVRTHEMLVIELTDATDGDPVPTWSLTVAQTCALRADLGGLSTATLTLDPEHPPVPDAHEVHLLVTEMACNSGQDAEGRVRLSDLAVRDDAIAVTVGVEPRTGEADCPSNPPTPFVVELDEPLSDRVVLDASVHPAREVVLP
;
A
#
# COMPACT_ATOMS: atom_id res chain seq x y z
N MET A 1 13.62 -8.56 17.96
CA MET A 1 14.31 -9.40 16.96
C MET A 1 13.67 -9.13 15.61
N ALA A 2 14.38 -8.48 14.70
CA ALA A 2 13.87 -8.20 13.34
C ALA A 2 13.63 -9.53 12.61
N ARG A 3 12.41 -9.74 12.10
CA ARG A 3 12.11 -10.89 11.25
C ARG A 3 12.60 -10.59 9.83
N THR A 4 13.50 -11.43 9.33
CA THR A 4 13.99 -11.36 7.95
C THR A 4 13.23 -12.38 7.12
N GLY A 5 12.49 -11.92 6.12
CA GLY A 5 11.90 -12.78 5.09
C GLY A 5 12.91 -13.02 3.97
N ARG A 6 12.92 -14.21 3.38
CA ARG A 6 13.79 -14.60 2.28
C ARG A 6 12.97 -15.26 1.17
N VAL A 7 13.12 -14.76 -0.05
CA VAL A 7 12.63 -15.45 -1.26
C VAL A 7 13.85 -15.88 -2.08
N VAL A 8 13.93 -17.15 -2.43
CA VAL A 8 15.08 -17.72 -3.14
C VAL A 8 14.59 -18.36 -4.42
N GLY A 9 15.12 -17.91 -5.55
CA GLY A 9 15.07 -18.58 -6.85
C GLY A 9 16.45 -19.14 -7.23
N ALA A 10 16.54 -19.84 -8.35
CA ALA A 10 17.82 -20.39 -8.83
C ALA A 10 18.87 -19.29 -9.12
N GLU A 11 18.44 -18.09 -9.50
CA GLU A 11 19.29 -16.98 -9.97
C GLU A 11 19.00 -15.65 -9.26
N ARG A 12 18.12 -15.67 -8.26
CA ARG A 12 17.70 -14.45 -7.55
C ARG A 12 17.43 -14.75 -6.07
N VAL A 13 17.93 -13.88 -5.21
CA VAL A 13 17.66 -13.88 -3.77
C VAL A 13 17.15 -12.50 -3.37
N ALA A 14 15.96 -12.42 -2.78
CA ALA A 14 15.44 -11.21 -2.17
C ALA A 14 15.44 -11.38 -0.65
N LEU A 15 16.01 -10.38 0.06
CA LEU A 15 16.04 -10.29 1.51
C LEU A 15 15.21 -9.10 1.93
N LEU A 16 14.33 -9.30 2.91
CA LEU A 16 13.53 -8.25 3.51
C LEU A 16 13.87 -8.16 5.00
N ARG A 17 14.13 -6.95 5.46
CA ARG A 17 14.38 -6.63 6.87
C ARG A 17 13.41 -5.56 7.33
N VAL A 18 12.81 -5.72 8.50
CA VAL A 18 12.01 -4.67 9.15
C VAL A 18 12.97 -3.56 9.59
N LEU A 19 12.66 -2.31 9.30
CA LEU A 19 13.39 -1.15 9.81
C LEU A 19 13.15 -1.00 11.31
N ASP A 20 14.16 -0.57 12.05
CA ASP A 20 14.03 -0.27 13.49
C ASP A 20 13.06 0.91 13.74
N GLN A 21 13.00 1.84 12.79
CA GLN A 21 12.03 2.93 12.75
C GLN A 21 11.51 3.09 11.31
N PRO A 22 10.21 3.29 11.11
CA PRO A 22 9.65 3.61 9.81
C PRO A 22 10.27 4.90 9.25
N GLU A 23 10.47 4.95 7.95
CA GLU A 23 10.92 6.13 7.22
C GLU A 23 9.71 6.77 6.56
N ASP A 24 9.34 7.97 6.99
CA ASP A 24 8.24 8.76 6.40
C ASP A 24 8.80 9.72 5.36
N LEU A 25 8.48 9.48 4.10
CA LEU A 25 8.89 10.31 2.96
C LEU A 25 7.83 11.38 2.60
N GLY A 26 6.76 11.47 3.38
CA GLY A 26 5.64 12.37 3.14
C GLY A 26 4.61 11.79 2.18
N ALA A 27 3.49 12.52 2.01
CA ALA A 27 2.37 12.14 1.14
C ALA A 27 1.86 10.69 1.35
N GLY A 28 2.00 10.14 2.57
CA GLY A 28 1.60 8.76 2.90
C GLY A 28 2.59 7.67 2.47
N ASP A 29 3.76 8.01 1.92
CA ASP A 29 4.83 7.03 1.62
C ASP A 29 5.63 6.74 2.89
N VAL A 30 5.12 5.84 3.71
CA VAL A 30 5.81 5.34 4.91
C VAL A 30 6.42 3.98 4.62
N ARG A 31 7.75 3.90 4.71
CA ARG A 31 8.53 2.71 4.46
C ARG A 31 8.90 2.02 5.76
N THR A 32 8.60 0.73 5.83
CA THR A 32 8.74 -0.07 7.05
C THR A 32 9.79 -1.17 6.92
N HIS A 33 10.27 -1.40 5.70
CA HIS A 33 11.21 -2.46 5.38
C HIS A 33 12.36 -1.96 4.51
N GLU A 34 13.48 -2.66 4.60
CA GLU A 34 14.57 -2.59 3.63
C GLU A 34 14.54 -3.87 2.78
N MET A 35 14.69 -3.71 1.47
CA MET A 35 14.78 -4.80 0.52
C MET A 35 16.14 -4.79 -0.16
N LEU A 36 16.81 -5.96 -0.14
CA LEU A 36 18.02 -6.22 -0.89
C LEU A 36 17.73 -7.32 -1.90
N VAL A 37 18.08 -7.11 -3.16
CA VAL A 37 17.98 -8.12 -4.22
C VAL A 37 19.37 -8.40 -4.76
N ILE A 38 19.73 -9.67 -4.74
CA ILE A 38 20.99 -10.19 -5.27
C ILE A 38 20.64 -11.13 -6.40
N GLU A 39 21.20 -10.88 -7.57
CA GLU A 39 20.92 -11.66 -8.79
C GLU A 39 22.22 -12.20 -9.37
N LEU A 40 22.12 -13.40 -9.96
CA LEU A 40 23.20 -13.97 -10.76
C LEU A 40 23.16 -13.27 -12.12
N THR A 41 24.18 -12.49 -12.41
CA THR A 41 24.34 -11.79 -13.69
C THR A 41 25.06 -12.71 -14.69
N ASP A 42 24.60 -12.69 -15.92
CA ASP A 42 25.23 -13.45 -17.02
C ASP A 42 26.68 -13.00 -17.24
N ALA A 43 27.46 -13.93 -17.77
CA ALA A 43 28.80 -13.62 -18.26
C ALA A 43 28.74 -12.56 -19.38
N THR A 44 29.63 -11.59 -19.32
CA THR A 44 29.79 -10.54 -20.33
C THR A 44 31.23 -10.56 -20.90
N ASP A 45 31.49 -9.82 -21.97
CA ASP A 45 32.85 -9.72 -22.56
C ASP A 45 33.88 -9.17 -21.56
N GLY A 46 33.44 -8.40 -20.54
CA GLY A 46 34.31 -7.85 -19.50
C GLY A 46 34.40 -8.72 -18.23
N ASP A 47 33.45 -9.61 -18.02
CA ASP A 47 33.39 -10.54 -16.89
C ASP A 47 32.85 -11.89 -17.40
N PRO A 48 33.73 -12.84 -17.77
CA PRO A 48 33.35 -14.10 -18.41
C PRO A 48 32.75 -15.13 -17.46
N VAL A 49 32.60 -14.82 -16.17
CA VAL A 49 32.06 -15.73 -15.17
C VAL A 49 30.77 -15.12 -14.61
N PRO A 50 29.65 -15.86 -14.60
CA PRO A 50 28.44 -15.40 -13.91
C PRO A 50 28.73 -15.05 -12.45
N THR A 51 28.31 -13.85 -12.03
CA THR A 51 28.64 -13.33 -10.71
C THR A 51 27.38 -12.88 -9.99
N TRP A 52 27.30 -13.18 -8.69
CA TRP A 52 26.24 -12.65 -7.84
C TRP A 52 26.45 -11.19 -7.53
N SER A 53 25.49 -10.36 -7.94
CA SER A 53 25.55 -8.90 -7.80
C SER A 53 24.35 -8.36 -7.05
N LEU A 54 24.58 -7.36 -6.20
CA LEU A 54 23.49 -6.60 -5.56
C LEU A 54 22.86 -5.68 -6.61
N THR A 55 21.61 -5.96 -6.99
CA THR A 55 20.90 -5.21 -8.04
C THR A 55 19.90 -4.21 -7.47
N VAL A 56 19.39 -4.47 -6.26
CA VAL A 56 18.48 -3.54 -5.56
C VAL A 56 18.89 -3.42 -4.10
N ALA A 57 18.95 -2.18 -3.61
CA ALA A 57 19.08 -1.85 -2.20
C ALA A 57 18.21 -0.61 -1.92
N GLN A 58 17.05 -0.80 -1.31
CA GLN A 58 16.13 0.31 -1.06
C GLN A 58 15.22 0.03 0.11
N THR A 59 14.67 1.08 0.71
CA THR A 59 13.56 0.97 1.66
C THR A 59 12.23 0.81 0.90
N CYS A 60 11.28 0.10 1.49
CA CYS A 60 9.97 -0.16 0.87
C CYS A 60 8.87 -0.30 1.92
N ALA A 61 7.63 -0.10 1.49
CA ALA A 61 6.45 -0.55 2.20
C ALA A 61 6.02 -1.91 1.65
N LEU A 62 5.69 -2.87 2.51
CA LEU A 62 5.01 -4.09 2.08
C LEU A 62 3.54 -3.75 1.86
N ARG A 63 2.97 -4.30 0.78
CA ARG A 63 1.58 -4.07 0.41
C ARG A 63 0.87 -5.40 0.22
N ALA A 64 -0.44 -5.40 0.46
CA ALA A 64 -1.30 -6.53 0.14
C ALA A 64 -1.32 -6.75 -1.39
N ASP A 65 -1.53 -7.99 -1.80
CA ASP A 65 -1.84 -8.30 -3.19
C ASP A 65 -3.30 -7.90 -3.47
N LEU A 66 -3.47 -6.87 -4.27
CA LEU A 66 -4.77 -6.30 -4.60
C LEU A 66 -5.41 -6.93 -5.85
N GLY A 67 -4.87 -8.07 -6.34
CA GLY A 67 -5.46 -8.78 -7.48
C GLY A 67 -5.53 -7.97 -8.78
N GLY A 68 -4.57 -7.07 -8.99
CA GLY A 68 -4.49 -6.21 -10.18
C GLY A 68 -5.08 -4.81 -10.01
N LEU A 69 -5.64 -4.47 -8.85
CA LEU A 69 -5.98 -3.09 -8.53
C LEU A 69 -4.72 -2.28 -8.24
N SER A 70 -4.74 -1.00 -8.59
CA SER A 70 -3.73 -0.03 -8.22
C SER A 70 -3.81 0.31 -6.74
N THR A 71 -2.67 0.66 -6.15
CA THR A 71 -2.60 1.11 -4.76
C THR A 71 -3.13 2.53 -4.59
N ALA A 72 -3.62 2.84 -3.40
CA ALA A 72 -4.08 4.15 -3.02
C ALA A 72 -3.57 4.53 -1.62
N THR A 73 -3.67 5.81 -1.26
CA THR A 73 -3.59 6.29 0.11
C THR A 73 -4.99 6.59 0.62
N LEU A 74 -5.21 6.32 1.91
CA LEU A 74 -6.51 6.50 2.56
C LEU A 74 -6.39 7.57 3.65
N THR A 75 -7.37 8.47 3.70
CA THR A 75 -7.63 9.33 4.85
C THR A 75 -9.12 9.32 5.19
N LEU A 76 -9.47 9.67 6.42
CA LEU A 76 -10.86 9.89 6.78
C LEU A 76 -11.38 11.15 6.11
N ASP A 77 -12.66 11.15 5.75
CA ASP A 77 -13.30 12.34 5.19
C ASP A 77 -13.60 13.35 6.33
N PRO A 78 -12.99 14.55 6.31
CA PRO A 78 -13.23 15.55 7.34
C PRO A 78 -14.65 16.14 7.31
N GLU A 79 -15.37 16.02 6.20
CA GLU A 79 -16.78 16.45 6.11
C GLU A 79 -17.74 15.45 6.75
N HIS A 80 -17.30 14.19 6.87
CA HIS A 80 -18.07 13.09 7.47
C HIS A 80 -17.20 12.31 8.47
N PRO A 81 -16.80 12.95 9.60
CA PRO A 81 -15.96 12.29 10.58
C PRO A 81 -16.67 11.08 11.19
N PRO A 82 -15.95 9.99 11.46
CA PRO A 82 -16.56 8.80 12.04
C PRO A 82 -17.13 9.07 13.42
N VAL A 83 -18.33 8.53 13.66
CA VAL A 83 -18.99 8.57 14.98
C VAL A 83 -19.32 7.14 15.43
N PRO A 84 -19.38 6.86 16.75
CA PRO A 84 -19.53 5.50 17.26
C PRO A 84 -20.77 4.74 16.74
N ASP A 85 -21.88 5.43 16.56
CA ASP A 85 -23.14 4.83 16.10
C ASP A 85 -23.23 4.69 14.57
N ALA A 86 -22.21 5.12 13.82
CA ALA A 86 -22.22 5.05 12.37
C ALA A 86 -22.13 3.60 11.86
N HIS A 87 -22.93 3.29 10.86
CA HIS A 87 -22.88 2.04 10.09
C HIS A 87 -22.12 2.22 8.77
N GLU A 88 -21.32 3.27 8.66
CA GLU A 88 -20.51 3.57 7.50
C GLU A 88 -19.25 4.33 7.89
N VAL A 89 -18.20 4.17 7.08
CA VAL A 89 -16.96 4.93 7.20
C VAL A 89 -16.74 5.68 5.89
N HIS A 90 -16.61 7.00 5.97
CA HIS A 90 -16.31 7.85 4.84
C HIS A 90 -14.79 8.02 4.70
N LEU A 91 -14.28 7.63 3.55
CA LEU A 91 -12.87 7.69 3.19
C LEU A 91 -12.65 8.65 2.03
N LEU A 92 -11.49 9.27 2.03
CA LEU A 92 -10.92 9.91 0.86
C LEU A 92 -9.80 9.01 0.32
N VAL A 93 -9.97 8.53 -0.90
CA VAL A 93 -9.06 7.60 -1.58
C VAL A 93 -8.27 8.34 -2.65
N THR A 94 -6.95 8.42 -2.50
CA THR A 94 -6.07 9.03 -3.51
C THR A 94 -5.31 7.95 -4.25
N GLU A 95 -5.61 7.78 -5.53
CA GLU A 95 -4.91 6.82 -6.41
C GLU A 95 -3.43 7.19 -6.53
N MET A 96 -2.54 6.20 -6.31
CA MET A 96 -1.09 6.42 -6.44
C MET A 96 -0.58 6.24 -7.87
N ALA A 97 -1.33 5.55 -8.73
CA ALA A 97 -0.97 5.42 -10.13
C ALA A 97 -1.22 6.73 -10.90
N CYS A 98 -0.50 6.92 -12.00
CA CYS A 98 -0.70 8.07 -12.89
C CYS A 98 -2.12 8.06 -13.46
N ASN A 99 -2.86 9.15 -13.26
CA ASN A 99 -4.25 9.31 -13.72
C ASN A 99 -4.53 10.69 -14.34
N SER A 100 -3.49 11.36 -14.81
CA SER A 100 -3.58 12.69 -15.42
C SER A 100 -4.24 13.74 -14.51
N GLY A 101 -4.07 13.63 -13.17
CA GLY A 101 -4.64 14.55 -12.19
C GLY A 101 -6.16 14.44 -12.06
N GLN A 102 -6.75 13.33 -12.42
CA GLN A 102 -8.19 13.06 -12.25
C GLN A 102 -8.42 12.25 -10.98
N ASP A 103 -9.64 12.33 -10.47
CA ASP A 103 -10.09 11.44 -9.40
C ASP A 103 -10.27 9.98 -9.89
N ALA A 104 -10.58 9.10 -8.96
CA ALA A 104 -10.84 7.70 -9.24
C ALA A 104 -12.33 7.34 -9.18
N GLU A 105 -13.23 8.29 -9.46
CA GLU A 105 -14.67 8.08 -9.39
C GLU A 105 -15.10 6.84 -10.21
N GLY A 106 -15.92 5.99 -9.60
CA GLY A 106 -16.40 4.75 -10.19
C GLY A 106 -15.37 3.61 -10.28
N ARG A 107 -14.08 3.85 -9.92
CA ARG A 107 -12.99 2.86 -10.00
C ARG A 107 -12.49 2.37 -8.65
N VAL A 108 -12.85 3.03 -7.56
CA VAL A 108 -12.48 2.59 -6.20
C VAL A 108 -13.19 1.28 -5.87
N ARG A 109 -12.47 0.33 -5.28
CA ARG A 109 -12.98 -0.99 -4.89
C ARG A 109 -12.55 -1.33 -3.48
N LEU A 110 -13.51 -1.77 -2.66
CA LEU A 110 -13.23 -2.47 -1.42
C LEU A 110 -12.85 -3.91 -1.76
N SER A 111 -11.60 -4.29 -1.55
CA SER A 111 -11.09 -5.63 -1.82
C SER A 111 -11.32 -6.58 -0.65
N ASP A 112 -11.20 -6.06 0.58
CA ASP A 112 -11.43 -6.83 1.80
C ASP A 112 -11.87 -5.92 2.95
N LEU A 113 -12.68 -6.46 3.87
CA LEU A 113 -13.15 -5.81 5.08
C LEU A 113 -13.07 -6.80 6.23
N ALA A 114 -12.18 -6.57 7.17
CA ALA A 114 -12.04 -7.39 8.36
C ALA A 114 -12.45 -6.60 9.62
N VAL A 115 -13.55 -7.02 10.25
CA VAL A 115 -14.06 -6.44 11.49
C VAL A 115 -13.49 -7.21 12.67
N ARG A 116 -12.90 -6.49 13.63
CA ARG A 116 -12.33 -7.01 14.88
C ARG A 116 -12.90 -6.26 16.06
N ASP A 117 -12.59 -6.73 17.26
CA ASP A 117 -13.13 -6.12 18.50
C ASP A 117 -12.64 -4.66 18.67
N ASP A 118 -11.42 -4.35 18.27
CA ASP A 118 -10.75 -3.07 18.46
C ASP A 118 -10.51 -2.26 17.16
N ALA A 119 -10.73 -2.88 16.00
CA ALA A 119 -10.42 -2.25 14.72
C ALA A 119 -11.29 -2.74 13.57
N ILE A 120 -11.47 -1.89 12.58
CA ILE A 120 -11.99 -2.23 11.25
C ILE A 120 -10.86 -2.06 10.25
N ALA A 121 -10.41 -3.15 9.66
CA ALA A 121 -9.35 -3.16 8.68
C ALA A 121 -9.94 -3.20 7.27
N VAL A 122 -9.69 -2.15 6.49
CA VAL A 122 -10.14 -2.03 5.10
C VAL A 122 -8.97 -2.23 4.14
N THR A 123 -9.19 -2.98 3.08
CA THR A 123 -8.25 -3.11 1.96
C THR A 123 -8.91 -2.50 0.73
N VAL A 124 -8.42 -1.34 0.33
CA VAL A 124 -8.99 -0.58 -0.80
C VAL A 124 -7.97 -0.47 -1.91
N GLY A 125 -8.43 -0.64 -3.14
CA GLY A 125 -7.65 -0.44 -4.35
C GLY A 125 -8.45 0.31 -5.40
N VAL A 126 -7.79 0.66 -6.50
CA VAL A 126 -8.40 1.39 -7.61
C VAL A 126 -8.24 0.58 -8.89
N GLU A 127 -9.31 0.39 -9.65
CA GLU A 127 -9.22 -0.23 -10.97
C GLU A 127 -8.30 0.59 -11.88
N PRO A 128 -7.28 -0.07 -12.51
CA PRO A 128 -6.36 0.64 -13.37
C PRO A 128 -7.09 1.34 -14.53
N ARG A 129 -6.65 2.54 -14.83
CA ARG A 129 -7.11 3.25 -16.02
C ARG A 129 -6.56 2.56 -17.26
N THR A 130 -7.34 2.59 -18.33
CA THR A 130 -6.89 2.18 -19.67
C THR A 130 -6.26 3.36 -20.43
N GLY A 131 -5.18 3.09 -21.16
CA GLY A 131 -4.47 4.09 -21.96
C GLY A 131 -3.34 4.80 -21.22
N GLU A 132 -2.69 5.72 -21.92
CA GLU A 132 -1.60 6.53 -21.38
C GLU A 132 -2.14 7.59 -20.40
N ALA A 133 -1.35 7.89 -19.36
CA ALA A 133 -1.68 8.91 -18.38
C ALA A 133 -0.42 9.64 -17.92
N ASP A 134 -0.52 10.95 -17.76
CA ASP A 134 0.50 11.78 -17.10
C ASP A 134 0.44 11.57 -15.58
N CYS A 135 1.52 11.95 -14.91
CA CYS A 135 1.68 11.75 -13.45
C CYS A 135 1.66 13.05 -12.63
N PRO A 136 0.71 13.97 -12.80
CA PRO A 136 0.47 14.98 -11.77
C PRO A 136 -0.17 14.34 -10.54
N SER A 137 -0.22 15.05 -9.43
CA SER A 137 -0.94 14.60 -8.24
C SER A 137 -2.42 14.39 -8.55
N ASN A 138 -2.97 13.26 -8.12
CA ASN A 138 -4.38 12.97 -8.25
C ASN A 138 -5.17 13.55 -7.06
N PRO A 139 -6.38 14.06 -7.26
CA PRO A 139 -7.24 14.50 -6.17
C PRO A 139 -7.80 13.28 -5.41
N PRO A 140 -8.19 13.45 -4.13
CA PRO A 140 -8.87 12.42 -3.38
C PRO A 140 -10.27 12.16 -3.95
N THR A 141 -10.70 10.92 -3.89
CA THR A 141 -12.04 10.44 -4.30
C THR A 141 -12.83 10.01 -3.09
N PRO A 142 -14.01 10.56 -2.81
CA PRO A 142 -14.88 10.08 -1.76
C PRO A 142 -15.29 8.61 -1.97
N PHE A 143 -15.22 7.83 -0.90
CA PHE A 143 -15.62 6.43 -0.91
C PHE A 143 -16.23 6.04 0.43
N VAL A 144 -17.36 5.34 0.40
CA VAL A 144 -18.08 4.91 1.59
C VAL A 144 -17.92 3.41 1.77
N VAL A 145 -17.55 2.98 2.97
CA VAL A 145 -17.50 1.59 3.39
C VAL A 145 -18.68 1.34 4.33
N GLU A 146 -19.63 0.52 3.90
CA GLU A 146 -20.76 0.10 4.72
C GLU A 146 -20.34 -0.95 5.75
N LEU A 147 -20.90 -0.88 6.95
CA LEU A 147 -20.63 -1.78 8.07
C LEU A 147 -21.93 -2.48 8.49
N ASP A 148 -21.86 -3.79 8.71
CA ASP A 148 -22.99 -4.57 9.24
C ASP A 148 -23.32 -4.20 10.69
N GLU A 149 -22.32 -3.72 11.46
CA GLU A 149 -22.43 -3.31 12.86
C GLU A 149 -21.90 -1.87 13.03
N PRO A 150 -22.39 -1.12 14.05
CA PRO A 150 -21.88 0.23 14.31
C PRO A 150 -20.37 0.27 14.48
N LEU A 151 -19.73 1.35 14.08
CA LEU A 151 -18.28 1.55 14.21
C LEU A 151 -17.80 1.39 15.66
N SER A 152 -18.59 1.86 16.63
CA SER A 152 -18.24 1.87 18.06
C SER A 152 -16.93 2.63 18.32
N ASP A 153 -16.11 2.17 19.26
CA ASP A 153 -14.81 2.76 19.59
C ASP A 153 -13.66 2.18 18.74
N ARG A 154 -13.97 1.47 17.66
CA ARG A 154 -12.98 0.81 16.80
C ARG A 154 -12.24 1.82 15.95
N VAL A 155 -10.93 1.62 15.81
CA VAL A 155 -10.11 2.39 14.86
C VAL A 155 -10.24 1.83 13.45
N VAL A 156 -10.13 2.69 12.46
CA VAL A 156 -10.10 2.28 11.04
C VAL A 156 -8.65 2.10 10.62
N LEU A 157 -8.32 0.93 10.07
CA LEU A 157 -6.98 0.60 9.61
C LEU A 157 -6.96 0.39 8.09
N ASP A 158 -5.96 0.96 7.44
CA ASP A 158 -5.58 0.62 6.07
C ASP A 158 -4.76 -0.68 6.08
N ALA A 159 -5.37 -1.78 5.64
CA ALA A 159 -4.75 -3.09 5.52
C ALA A 159 -4.14 -3.35 4.13
N SER A 160 -4.20 -2.39 3.21
CA SER A 160 -3.47 -2.48 1.94
C SER A 160 -1.96 -2.40 2.12
N VAL A 161 -1.49 -1.99 3.31
CA VAL A 161 -0.08 -1.92 3.70
C VAL A 161 0.21 -2.82 4.90
N HIS A 162 1.46 -3.24 5.05
CA HIS A 162 1.89 -4.05 6.20
C HIS A 162 3.10 -3.43 6.92
N PRO A 163 3.04 -3.23 8.24
CA PRO A 163 1.86 -3.41 9.10
C PRO A 163 0.71 -2.47 8.71
N ALA A 164 -0.53 -2.89 9.01
CA ALA A 164 -1.69 -2.05 8.77
C ALA A 164 -1.55 -0.72 9.54
N ARG A 165 -2.01 0.37 8.93
CA ARG A 165 -1.89 1.72 9.48
C ARG A 165 -3.25 2.28 9.84
N GLU A 166 -3.30 3.07 10.90
CA GLU A 166 -4.49 3.83 11.23
C GLU A 166 -4.79 4.85 10.12
N VAL A 167 -6.06 4.90 9.70
CA VAL A 167 -6.56 5.91 8.76
C VAL A 167 -6.95 7.11 9.60
N VAL A 168 -6.28 8.23 9.37
CA VAL A 168 -6.46 9.47 10.12
C VAL A 168 -7.04 10.57 9.23
N LEU A 169 -7.48 11.65 9.83
CA LEU A 169 -7.84 12.87 9.09
C LEU A 169 -6.63 13.43 8.34
N PRO A 170 -6.83 14.10 7.18
CA PRO A 170 -5.76 14.69 6.38
C PRO A 170 -5.04 15.84 7.04
#